data_ea0ff57d9f9cfee33c0df3a4d21b45a3
#
_entry.id   ea0ff57d9f9cfee33c0df3a4d21b45a3
#
_cell.length_a   1.000
_cell.length_b   1.000
_cell.length_c   1.000
_cell.angle_alpha   90.00
_cell.angle_beta   90.00
_cell.angle_gamma   90.00
#
_symmetry.space_group_name_H-M   'P 1'
#
loop_
_entity.id
_entity.type
_entity.pdbx_description
1 polymer ?
#
loop_
_entity_poly.entity_id
_entity_poly.type
_entity_poly.pdbx_seq_one_letter_code
_entity_poly.pdbx_strand_id
1 'polypeptide(L)'
;MDPVAAALNLPSEPYNYSNPQVPAHFATPNVLNRDNTPFTNPVTDHGATLGRVLFYDKTFSKNRSVSCASCHHQNLGFGDTARLSRGFAGGLTGRHSMGLVNSRFYTNGNFF
;
A
#
# COMPACT_ATOMS: atom_id res chain seq x y z
N MET A 1 -16.06 -1.71 24.65
CA MET A 1 -14.93 -1.70 23.69
C MET A 1 -15.48 -1.96 22.31
N ASP A 2 -15.10 -1.16 21.33
CA ASP A 2 -15.51 -1.38 19.93
C ASP A 2 -14.95 -2.73 19.45
N PRO A 3 -15.79 -3.69 19.04
CA PRO A 3 -15.33 -5.01 18.59
C PRO A 3 -14.44 -4.92 17.33
N VAL A 4 -14.64 -3.91 16.50
CA VAL A 4 -13.80 -3.69 15.31
C VAL A 4 -12.39 -3.27 15.72
N ALA A 5 -12.27 -2.31 16.62
CA ALA A 5 -10.96 -1.84 17.11
C ALA A 5 -10.20 -2.97 17.81
N ALA A 6 -10.89 -3.80 18.59
CA ALA A 6 -10.28 -4.95 19.26
C ALA A 6 -9.75 -6.01 18.27
N ALA A 7 -10.54 -6.32 17.23
CA ALA A 7 -10.18 -7.31 16.22
C ALA A 7 -9.02 -6.85 15.33
N LEU A 8 -8.96 -5.57 14.99
CA LEU A 8 -7.95 -5.00 14.09
C LEU A 8 -6.69 -4.49 14.80
N ASN A 9 -6.69 -4.45 16.14
CA ASN A 9 -5.58 -3.93 16.94
C ASN A 9 -5.10 -2.54 16.45
N LEU A 10 -6.06 -1.66 16.14
CA LEU A 10 -5.76 -0.30 15.70
C LEU A 10 -5.43 0.60 16.90
N PRO A 11 -4.56 1.60 16.71
CA PRO A 11 -4.34 2.62 17.73
C PRO A 11 -5.63 3.44 17.93
N SER A 12 -5.81 4.03 19.11
CA SER A 12 -6.96 4.89 19.43
C SER A 12 -7.05 6.12 18.53
N GLU A 13 -5.89 6.62 18.13
CA GLU A 13 -5.76 7.72 17.16
C GLU A 13 -4.97 7.23 15.94
N PRO A 14 -5.35 7.62 14.71
CA PRO A 14 -4.62 7.22 13.52
C PRO A 14 -3.20 7.82 13.51
N TYR A 15 -2.27 7.10 12.89
CA TYR A 15 -0.95 7.67 12.62
C TYR A 15 -1.05 8.84 11.62
N ASN A 16 -0.04 9.73 11.65
CA ASN A 16 0.06 10.82 10.70
C ASN A 16 0.52 10.30 9.32
N TYR A 17 -0.43 10.12 8.41
CA TYR A 17 -0.18 9.76 7.00
C TYR A 17 -0.34 10.96 6.07
N SER A 18 -1.19 11.93 6.45
CA SER A 18 -1.52 13.08 5.61
C SER A 18 -0.39 14.09 5.51
N ASN A 19 0.46 14.18 6.54
CA ASN A 19 1.60 15.09 6.59
C ASN A 19 2.88 14.39 7.07
N PRO A 20 3.42 13.44 6.28
CA PRO A 20 4.60 12.69 6.67
C PRO A 20 5.85 13.59 6.70
N GLN A 21 6.75 13.30 7.65
CA GLN A 21 8.08 13.91 7.67
C GLN A 21 8.92 13.27 6.55
N VAL A 22 9.12 13.99 5.47
CA VAL A 22 9.94 13.50 4.35
C VAL A 22 11.39 13.99 4.48
N PRO A 23 12.38 13.21 4.03
CA PRO A 23 13.77 13.66 3.98
C PRO A 23 13.93 14.91 3.13
N ALA A 24 14.89 15.77 3.46
CA ALA A 24 15.10 17.04 2.77
C ALA A 24 15.28 16.90 1.25
N HIS A 25 15.92 15.84 0.79
CA HIS A 25 16.11 15.57 -0.63
C HIS A 25 14.81 15.19 -1.37
N PHE A 26 13.73 14.83 -0.66
CA PHE A 26 12.39 14.65 -1.23
C PHE A 26 11.59 15.95 -1.31
N ALA A 27 11.97 16.97 -0.56
CA ALA A 27 11.31 18.27 -0.54
C ALA A 27 11.80 19.20 -1.67
N THR A 28 12.35 18.65 -2.74
CA THR A 28 12.80 19.39 -3.91
C THR A 28 11.71 19.48 -4.96
N PRO A 29 11.67 20.55 -5.81
CA PRO A 29 10.67 20.66 -6.88
C PRO A 29 10.66 19.44 -7.82
N ASN A 30 11.82 18.85 -8.10
CA ASN A 30 11.94 17.67 -8.96
C ASN A 30 11.16 16.45 -8.43
N VAL A 31 11.12 16.27 -7.12
CA VAL A 31 10.37 15.17 -6.49
C VAL A 31 8.91 15.55 -6.29
N LEU A 32 8.64 16.76 -5.77
CA LEU A 32 7.28 17.21 -5.48
C LEU A 32 6.41 17.28 -6.74
N ASN A 33 6.98 17.65 -7.87
CA ASN A 33 6.28 17.67 -9.17
C ASN A 33 5.91 16.27 -9.69
N ARG A 34 6.42 15.21 -9.06
CA ARG A 34 6.09 13.80 -9.39
C ARG A 34 5.06 13.20 -8.46
N ASP A 35 4.49 13.98 -7.56
CA ASP A 35 3.46 13.50 -6.64
C ASP A 35 2.19 13.11 -7.41
N ASN A 36 1.87 11.82 -7.41
CA ASN A 36 0.73 11.24 -8.11
C ASN A 36 -0.55 11.24 -7.26
N THR A 37 -0.57 11.92 -6.11
CA THR A 37 -1.77 12.00 -5.26
C THR A 37 -2.90 12.68 -6.03
N PRO A 38 -4.05 12.00 -6.24
CA PRO A 38 -5.17 12.59 -6.97
C PRO A 38 -5.73 13.80 -6.22
N PHE A 39 -5.98 14.89 -6.94
CA PHE A 39 -6.58 16.08 -6.36
C PHE A 39 -7.94 15.81 -5.72
N THR A 40 -8.73 14.91 -6.32
CA THR A 40 -10.07 14.54 -5.85
C THR A 40 -10.06 13.49 -4.73
N ASN A 41 -8.90 12.93 -4.40
CA ASN A 41 -8.74 11.93 -3.35
C ASN A 41 -7.44 12.15 -2.57
N PRO A 42 -7.35 13.22 -1.78
CA PRO A 42 -6.16 13.52 -1.00
C PRO A 42 -5.95 12.45 0.09
N VAL A 43 -4.70 12.28 0.52
CA VAL A 43 -4.38 11.39 1.64
C VAL A 43 -4.93 11.97 2.93
N THR A 44 -5.74 11.19 3.65
CA THR A 44 -6.19 11.49 5.01
C THR A 44 -5.71 10.40 5.96
N ASP A 45 -5.55 10.72 7.25
CA ASP A 45 -5.07 9.75 8.24
C ASP A 45 -6.03 8.58 8.41
N HIS A 46 -7.33 8.84 8.43
CA HIS A 46 -8.37 7.79 8.50
C HIS A 46 -8.44 6.98 7.20
N GLY A 47 -8.37 7.64 6.04
CA GLY A 47 -8.38 6.95 4.74
C GLY A 47 -7.17 6.04 4.57
N ALA A 48 -5.98 6.49 4.96
CA ALA A 48 -4.76 5.68 4.92
C ALA A 48 -4.81 4.52 5.93
N THR A 49 -5.40 4.71 7.10
CA THR A 49 -5.63 3.64 8.08
C THR A 49 -6.54 2.56 7.51
N LEU A 50 -7.65 2.96 6.88
CA LEU A 50 -8.54 2.02 6.17
C LEU A 50 -7.77 1.28 5.05
N GLY A 51 -7.01 2.00 4.24
CA GLY A 51 -6.19 1.40 3.17
C GLY A 51 -5.21 0.37 3.72
N ARG A 52 -4.60 0.62 4.88
CA ARG A 52 -3.71 -0.34 5.56
C ARG A 52 -4.45 -1.61 5.97
N VAL A 53 -5.66 -1.49 6.52
CA VAL A 53 -6.49 -2.67 6.85
C VAL A 53 -6.82 -3.45 5.59
N LEU A 54 -7.30 -2.79 4.54
CA LEU A 54 -7.70 -3.43 3.28
C LEU A 54 -6.53 -4.11 2.57
N PHE A 55 -5.32 -3.58 2.71
CA PHE A 55 -4.11 -4.15 2.11
C PHE A 55 -3.82 -5.58 2.60
N TYR A 56 -4.16 -5.89 3.85
CA TYR A 56 -3.97 -7.20 4.46
C TYR A 56 -5.24 -8.07 4.44
N ASP A 57 -6.38 -7.50 4.06
CA ASP A 57 -7.67 -8.19 4.14
C ASP A 57 -7.89 -9.11 2.93
N LYS A 58 -8.03 -10.40 3.19
CA LYS A 58 -8.28 -11.43 2.17
C LYS A 58 -9.75 -11.53 1.73
N THR A 59 -10.68 -10.84 2.42
CA THR A 59 -12.11 -10.94 2.10
C THR A 59 -12.46 -10.38 0.72
N PHE A 60 -11.61 -9.49 0.17
CA PHE A 60 -11.76 -8.95 -1.18
C PHE A 60 -11.31 -9.91 -2.29
N SER A 61 -10.57 -10.95 -1.97
CA SER A 61 -10.24 -12.00 -2.92
C SER A 61 -11.47 -12.87 -3.19
N LYS A 62 -11.65 -13.29 -4.45
CA LYS A 62 -12.79 -14.11 -4.89
C LYS A 62 -13.02 -15.33 -4.01
N ASN A 63 -11.98 -15.99 -3.55
CA ASN A 63 -12.04 -17.17 -2.69
C ASN A 63 -11.41 -16.93 -1.30
N ARG A 64 -11.16 -15.67 -0.92
CA ARG A 64 -10.60 -15.26 0.36
C ARG A 64 -9.21 -15.85 0.67
N SER A 65 -8.42 -16.17 -0.36
CA SER A 65 -7.11 -16.81 -0.18
C SER A 65 -5.94 -15.84 -0.23
N VAL A 66 -6.08 -14.70 -0.92
CA VAL A 66 -5.00 -13.72 -1.13
C VAL A 66 -5.43 -12.30 -0.78
N SER A 67 -4.45 -11.47 -0.43
CA SER A 67 -4.58 -10.03 -0.26
C SER A 67 -3.43 -9.33 -1.00
N CYS A 68 -3.39 -8.01 -1.03
CA CYS A 68 -2.24 -7.26 -1.56
C CYS A 68 -0.94 -7.69 -0.86
N ALA A 69 -0.98 -7.87 0.46
CA ALA A 69 0.16 -8.31 1.26
C ALA A 69 0.66 -9.72 0.93
N SER A 70 -0.14 -10.55 0.24
CA SER A 70 0.28 -11.89 -0.18
C SER A 70 1.38 -11.87 -1.24
N CYS A 71 1.48 -10.77 -2.02
CA CYS A 71 2.48 -10.57 -3.06
C CYS A 71 3.40 -9.38 -2.78
N HIS A 72 3.02 -8.52 -1.82
CA HIS A 72 3.77 -7.33 -1.44
C HIS A 72 4.10 -7.39 0.05
N HIS A 73 5.22 -8.08 0.37
CA HIS A 73 5.61 -8.33 1.75
C HIS A 73 6.32 -7.13 2.37
N GLN A 74 5.88 -6.71 3.54
CA GLN A 74 6.40 -5.52 4.22
C GLN A 74 7.91 -5.60 4.46
N ASN A 75 8.43 -6.74 4.87
CA ASN A 75 9.86 -6.97 5.13
C ASN A 75 10.74 -7.04 3.87
N LEU A 76 10.15 -6.95 2.69
CA LEU A 76 10.81 -6.97 1.39
C LEU A 76 10.59 -5.68 0.59
N GLY A 77 10.40 -4.55 1.29
CA GLY A 77 10.06 -3.28 0.64
C GLY A 77 8.72 -3.35 -0.10
N PHE A 78 7.80 -4.17 0.37
CA PHE A 78 6.51 -4.48 -0.26
C PHE A 78 6.62 -5.10 -1.66
N GLY A 79 7.66 -5.89 -1.88
CA GLY A 79 7.83 -6.77 -3.04
C GLY A 79 7.64 -8.24 -2.67
N ASP A 80 8.12 -9.15 -3.53
CA ASP A 80 8.04 -10.60 -3.32
C ASP A 80 9.42 -11.24 -3.49
N THR A 81 9.67 -12.38 -2.83
CA THR A 81 10.85 -13.22 -3.05
C THR A 81 10.71 -14.11 -4.28
N ALA A 82 9.47 -14.50 -4.62
CA ALA A 82 9.19 -15.31 -5.78
C ALA A 82 9.32 -14.48 -7.07
N ARG A 83 9.91 -15.08 -8.12
CA ARG A 83 9.99 -14.43 -9.43
C ARG A 83 8.61 -14.07 -9.97
N LEU A 84 7.62 -14.94 -9.78
CA LEU A 84 6.21 -14.74 -10.09
C LEU A 84 5.37 -15.13 -8.88
N SER A 85 4.45 -14.27 -8.49
CA SER A 85 3.57 -14.50 -7.34
C SER A 85 2.43 -15.46 -7.69
N ARG A 86 1.83 -16.08 -6.66
CA ARG A 86 0.65 -16.93 -6.84
C ARG A 86 -0.63 -16.15 -6.65
N GLY A 87 -1.55 -16.25 -7.62
CA GLY A 87 -2.90 -15.70 -7.54
C GLY A 87 -3.86 -16.58 -6.73
N PHE A 88 -5.10 -16.14 -6.63
CA PHE A 88 -6.14 -16.79 -5.80
C PHE A 88 -6.51 -18.21 -6.25
N ALA A 89 -6.28 -18.54 -7.50
CA ALA A 89 -6.51 -19.88 -8.06
C ALA A 89 -5.20 -20.71 -8.18
N GLY A 90 -4.11 -20.26 -7.56
CA GLY A 90 -2.81 -20.92 -7.61
C GLY A 90 -2.02 -20.68 -8.90
N GLY A 91 -2.58 -19.96 -9.88
CA GLY A 91 -1.89 -19.54 -11.09
C GLY A 91 -0.80 -18.51 -10.79
N LEU A 92 0.20 -18.40 -11.66
CA LEU A 92 1.29 -17.45 -11.51
C LEU A 92 0.96 -16.12 -12.18
N THR A 93 1.45 -15.02 -11.60
CA THR A 93 1.38 -13.70 -12.22
C THR A 93 2.30 -13.63 -13.43
N GLY A 94 1.98 -12.75 -14.39
CA GLY A 94 2.80 -12.57 -15.59
C GLY A 94 4.10 -11.79 -15.36
N ARG A 95 4.22 -11.13 -14.19
CA ARG A 95 5.36 -10.28 -13.83
C ARG A 95 5.71 -10.43 -12.37
N HIS A 96 6.94 -10.10 -12.02
CA HIS A 96 7.38 -10.00 -10.62
C HIS A 96 6.63 -8.89 -9.88
N SER A 97 6.26 -9.15 -8.63
CA SER A 97 5.65 -8.15 -7.75
C SER A 97 6.70 -7.11 -7.35
N MET A 98 6.56 -5.91 -7.87
CA MET A 98 7.49 -4.82 -7.59
C MET A 98 7.38 -4.32 -6.16
N GLY A 99 8.45 -3.73 -5.63
CA GLY A 99 8.42 -2.99 -4.39
C GLY A 99 7.53 -1.75 -4.50
N LEU A 100 6.74 -1.45 -3.48
CA LEU A 100 5.81 -0.31 -3.47
C LEU A 100 6.38 0.93 -2.77
N VAL A 101 7.61 0.87 -2.28
CA VAL A 101 8.25 2.00 -1.60
C VAL A 101 8.36 3.19 -2.54
N ASN A 102 7.96 4.37 -2.06
CA ASN A 102 7.98 5.63 -2.82
C ASN A 102 7.12 5.66 -4.10
N SER A 103 6.15 4.75 -4.24
CA SER A 103 5.27 4.70 -5.41
C SER A 103 4.51 6.01 -5.68
N ARG A 104 4.28 6.82 -4.64
CA ARG A 104 3.68 8.16 -4.72
C ARG A 104 4.39 9.06 -5.74
N PHE A 105 5.72 8.91 -5.89
CA PHE A 105 6.58 9.79 -6.70
C PHE A 105 7.07 9.13 -8.00
N TYR A 106 6.43 8.08 -8.49
CA TYR A 106 6.79 7.46 -9.75
C TYR A 106 6.47 8.37 -10.93
N THR A 107 7.44 8.53 -11.84
CA THR A 107 7.42 9.54 -12.91
C THR A 107 6.17 9.47 -13.81
N ASN A 108 5.70 8.27 -14.12
CA ASN A 108 4.62 8.07 -15.08
C ASN A 108 3.25 7.80 -14.44
N GLY A 109 3.16 7.72 -13.12
CA GLY A 109 1.92 7.43 -12.39
C GLY A 109 1.35 6.03 -12.60
N ASN A 110 1.86 5.27 -13.57
CA ASN A 110 1.54 3.87 -13.83
C ASN A 110 2.80 3.06 -14.08
N PHE A 111 2.70 1.72 -14.03
CA PHE A 111 3.87 0.83 -14.04
C PHE A 111 3.96 -0.01 -15.32
N PHE A 112 2.92 -0.01 -16.12
CA PHE A 112 2.86 -0.79 -17.36
C PHE A 112 2.09 -0.02 -18.44
#